data_860149a846b73ba10b5c18f649ab163c
#
_entry.id   860149a846b73ba10b5c18f649ab163c
#
_cell.length_a   1.000
_cell.length_b   1.000
_cell.length_c   1.000
_cell.angle_alpha   90.00
_cell.angle_beta   90.00
_cell.angle_gamma   90.00
#
_symmetry.space_group_name_H-M   'P 1'
#
loop_
_entity.id
_entity.type
_entity.pdbx_description
1 polymer ?
#
loop_
_entity_poly.entity_id
_entity_poly.type
_entity_poly.pdbx_seq_one_letter_code
_entity_poly.pdbx_strand_id
1 'polypeptide(L)'
;MLKTHDFYYDLPEELIAQTPLERRDASRLMTLDRKTGEVTHRHFYDLLELLQPGDCLVMNNSRVLPARLLGHRVPTGGAVEVLLLKDQGNGVWECLTKPGRKTHTGTELSFGDGDLTATVVGERDDGNKLVQFHYEGIFLEVLERLGKMPLPPYIKEELQDGERYQTVYSKINGSAAAPTAGLHFTQELLDKLAAKGVKEAYITLHVGLGTFRPVKAAETVSYTHLRAHET
;
A
#
# COMPACT_ATOMS: atom_id res chain seq x y z
N MET A 1 -11.51 24.53 15.60
CA MET A 1 -10.55 23.60 15.00
C MET A 1 -11.29 22.28 14.79
N LEU A 2 -11.22 21.68 13.60
CA LEU A 2 -11.93 20.42 13.32
C LEU A 2 -11.31 19.27 14.11
N LYS A 3 -12.17 18.43 14.69
CA LYS A 3 -11.76 17.22 15.43
C LYS A 3 -11.99 15.98 14.57
N THR A 4 -11.27 14.92 14.83
CA THR A 4 -11.48 13.64 14.12
C THR A 4 -12.90 13.09 14.32
N HIS A 5 -13.52 13.35 15.47
CA HIS A 5 -14.92 12.99 15.74
C HIS A 5 -15.91 13.68 14.82
N ASP A 6 -15.63 14.89 14.33
CA ASP A 6 -16.55 15.62 13.45
C ASP A 6 -16.75 14.92 12.09
N PHE A 7 -15.87 13.96 11.78
CA PHE A 7 -15.91 13.13 10.57
C PHE A 7 -16.44 11.72 10.81
N TYR A 8 -16.86 11.42 12.04
CA TYR A 8 -17.40 10.10 12.37
C TYR A 8 -18.77 9.91 11.72
N TYR A 9 -18.95 8.74 11.14
CA TYR A 9 -20.24 8.23 10.69
C TYR A 9 -20.27 6.71 10.88
N ASP A 10 -21.46 6.15 10.98
CA ASP A 10 -21.62 4.70 11.03
C ASP A 10 -21.48 4.12 9.62
N LEU A 11 -20.45 3.31 9.42
CA LEU A 11 -20.18 2.62 8.17
C LEU A 11 -20.45 1.13 8.35
N PRO A 12 -21.56 0.59 7.81
CA PRO A 12 -21.83 -0.85 7.85
C PRO A 12 -20.73 -1.66 7.13
N GLU A 13 -20.28 -2.77 7.74
CA GLU A 13 -19.19 -3.59 7.20
C GLU A 13 -19.51 -4.13 5.78
N GLU A 14 -20.78 -4.42 5.49
CA GLU A 14 -21.23 -4.91 4.18
C GLU A 14 -21.07 -3.89 3.04
N LEU A 15 -20.86 -2.60 3.36
CA LEU A 15 -20.58 -1.57 2.36
C LEU A 15 -19.09 -1.47 2.03
N ILE A 16 -18.23 -2.22 2.71
CA ILE A 16 -16.81 -2.29 2.41
C ILE A 16 -16.58 -3.47 1.46
N ALA A 17 -16.37 -3.17 0.18
CA ALA A 17 -16.10 -4.18 -0.82
C ALA A 17 -14.83 -4.98 -0.47
N GLN A 18 -14.92 -6.31 -0.48
CA GLN A 18 -13.82 -7.21 -0.16
C GLN A 18 -13.04 -7.67 -1.40
N THR A 19 -13.68 -7.63 -2.56
CA THR A 19 -13.07 -8.01 -3.85
C THR A 19 -13.17 -6.86 -4.84
N PRO A 20 -12.18 -6.67 -5.71
CA PRO A 20 -12.25 -5.67 -6.77
C PRO A 20 -13.25 -6.10 -7.86
N LEU A 21 -13.82 -5.13 -8.55
CA LEU A 21 -14.60 -5.38 -9.76
C LEU A 21 -13.70 -6.02 -10.84
N GLU A 22 -14.27 -6.87 -11.70
CA GLU A 22 -13.54 -7.45 -12.83
C GLU A 22 -12.93 -6.35 -13.71
N ARG A 23 -13.73 -5.38 -14.10
CA ARG A 23 -13.30 -4.21 -14.86
C ARG A 23 -12.99 -3.04 -13.91
N ARG A 24 -11.73 -2.62 -13.84
CA ARG A 24 -11.23 -1.61 -12.90
C ARG A 24 -11.96 -0.26 -13.02
N ASP A 25 -12.16 0.22 -14.24
CA ASP A 25 -12.75 1.53 -14.53
C ASP A 25 -14.29 1.56 -14.43
N ALA A 26 -14.92 0.41 -14.18
CA ALA A 26 -16.36 0.33 -13.87
C ALA A 26 -16.68 0.70 -12.41
N SER A 27 -15.69 1.02 -11.59
CA SER A 27 -15.88 1.49 -10.22
C SER A 27 -16.73 2.76 -10.19
N ARG A 28 -17.57 2.87 -9.16
CA ARG A 28 -18.38 4.08 -8.93
C ARG A 28 -17.49 5.28 -8.65
N LEU A 29 -17.82 6.40 -9.26
CA LEU A 29 -17.17 7.68 -9.06
C LEU A 29 -18.21 8.70 -8.54
N MET A 30 -17.89 9.39 -7.46
CA MET A 30 -18.64 10.51 -6.97
C MET A 30 -17.91 11.81 -7.32
N THR A 31 -18.58 12.72 -8.00
CA THR A 31 -18.07 14.06 -8.28
C THR A 31 -18.76 15.07 -7.39
N LEU A 32 -18.00 16.02 -6.86
CA LEU A 32 -18.48 17.10 -6.00
C LEU A 32 -18.12 18.44 -6.64
N ASP A 33 -19.13 19.24 -6.99
CA ASP A 33 -18.88 20.62 -7.42
C ASP A 33 -18.51 21.48 -6.21
N ARG A 34 -17.33 22.08 -6.25
CA ARG A 34 -16.79 22.87 -5.13
C ARG A 34 -17.52 24.18 -4.87
N LYS A 35 -18.26 24.71 -5.86
CA LYS A 35 -18.96 25.99 -5.75
C LYS A 35 -20.39 25.79 -5.25
N THR A 36 -21.07 24.79 -5.80
CA THR A 36 -22.49 24.53 -5.50
C THR A 36 -22.69 23.51 -4.38
N GLY A 37 -21.70 22.64 -4.13
CA GLY A 37 -21.82 21.49 -3.24
C GLY A 37 -22.61 20.33 -3.86
N GLU A 38 -22.96 20.42 -5.14
CA GLU A 38 -23.72 19.38 -5.84
C GLU A 38 -22.90 18.09 -5.96
N VAL A 39 -23.53 16.97 -5.63
CA VAL A 39 -22.95 15.62 -5.74
C VAL A 39 -23.59 14.92 -6.93
N THR A 40 -22.75 14.40 -7.83
CA THR A 40 -23.19 13.59 -8.98
C THR A 40 -22.55 12.21 -8.93
N HIS A 41 -23.31 11.15 -9.20
CA HIS A 41 -22.82 9.79 -9.25
C HIS A 41 -22.50 9.38 -10.67
N ARG A 42 -21.27 8.86 -10.87
CA ARG A 42 -20.70 8.46 -12.16
C ARG A 42 -19.94 7.15 -12.03
N HIS A 43 -19.24 6.75 -13.08
CA HIS A 43 -18.26 5.68 -13.07
C HIS A 43 -16.86 6.21 -13.39
N PHE A 44 -15.84 5.46 -13.05
CA PHE A 44 -14.47 5.94 -13.21
C PHE A 44 -14.10 6.18 -14.69
N TYR A 45 -14.63 5.39 -15.62
CA TYR A 45 -14.44 5.61 -17.06
C TYR A 45 -15.00 6.95 -17.55
N ASP A 46 -15.92 7.59 -16.82
CA ASP A 46 -16.46 8.92 -17.16
C ASP A 46 -15.42 10.05 -16.98
N LEU A 47 -14.22 9.73 -16.45
CA LEU A 47 -13.09 10.66 -16.49
C LEU A 47 -12.80 11.13 -17.90
N LEU A 48 -13.10 10.32 -18.90
CA LEU A 48 -12.97 10.73 -20.31
C LEU A 48 -13.83 11.94 -20.66
N GLU A 49 -14.99 12.12 -19.99
CA GLU A 49 -15.85 13.29 -20.19
C GLU A 49 -15.41 14.48 -19.34
N LEU A 50 -14.91 14.21 -18.13
CA LEU A 50 -14.56 15.23 -17.14
C LEU A 50 -13.26 15.97 -17.46
N LEU A 51 -12.25 15.24 -17.95
CA LEU A 51 -10.95 15.82 -18.29
C LEU A 51 -10.96 16.46 -19.67
N GLN A 52 -10.24 17.58 -19.82
CA GLN A 52 -10.17 18.35 -21.05
C GLN A 52 -8.79 18.25 -21.71
N PRO A 53 -8.69 18.48 -23.05
CA PRO A 53 -7.40 18.62 -23.71
C PRO A 53 -6.54 19.69 -23.02
N GLY A 54 -5.29 19.32 -22.72
CA GLY A 54 -4.35 20.20 -22.00
C GLY A 54 -4.28 19.96 -20.50
N ASP A 55 -5.25 19.26 -19.90
CA ASP A 55 -5.14 18.80 -18.50
C ASP A 55 -3.93 17.88 -18.34
N CYS A 56 -3.41 17.79 -17.11
CA CYS A 56 -2.30 16.91 -16.76
C CYS A 56 -2.68 16.03 -15.57
N LEU A 57 -2.67 14.71 -15.79
CA LEU A 57 -2.79 13.71 -14.73
C LEU A 57 -1.40 13.47 -14.11
N VAL A 58 -1.27 13.80 -12.83
CA VAL A 58 -0.06 13.47 -12.05
C VAL A 58 -0.33 12.17 -11.28
N MET A 59 0.45 11.14 -11.59
CA MET A 59 0.22 9.78 -11.09
C MET A 59 1.45 9.24 -10.37
N ASN A 60 1.22 8.41 -9.34
CA ASN A 60 2.29 7.76 -8.59
C ASN A 60 2.60 6.39 -9.19
N ASN A 61 3.80 6.23 -9.77
CA ASN A 61 4.25 5.00 -10.42
C ASN A 61 4.94 4.01 -9.48
N SER A 62 4.83 4.21 -8.17
CA SER A 62 5.35 3.28 -7.18
C SER A 62 4.66 1.92 -7.29
N ARG A 63 5.46 0.84 -7.13
CA ARG A 63 4.99 -0.54 -7.16
C ARG A 63 5.09 -1.16 -5.77
N VAL A 64 4.04 -1.84 -5.36
CA VAL A 64 3.96 -2.49 -4.05
C VAL A 64 4.81 -3.77 -4.07
N LEU A 65 5.60 -3.93 -3.02
CA LEU A 65 6.32 -5.19 -2.78
C LEU A 65 5.38 -6.22 -2.14
N PRO A 66 5.52 -7.53 -2.43
CA PRO A 66 4.88 -8.59 -1.67
C PRO A 66 5.57 -8.71 -0.30
N ALA A 67 5.45 -7.65 0.48
CA ALA A 67 6.27 -7.36 1.65
C ALA A 67 5.82 -8.09 2.92
N ARG A 68 4.73 -8.86 2.87
CA ARG A 68 4.17 -9.59 4.00
C ARG A 68 4.62 -11.04 3.99
N LEU A 69 5.54 -11.39 4.89
CA LEU A 69 6.10 -12.72 5.03
C LEU A 69 5.45 -13.46 6.20
N LEU A 70 5.01 -14.68 5.96
CA LEU A 70 4.47 -15.58 6.97
C LEU A 70 5.47 -16.72 7.22
N GLY A 71 5.87 -16.89 8.47
CA GLY A 71 6.86 -17.89 8.84
C GLY A 71 6.76 -18.32 10.30
N HIS A 72 7.85 -18.83 10.83
CA HIS A 72 7.92 -19.27 12.22
C HIS A 72 9.27 -18.89 12.86
N ARG A 73 9.26 -18.83 14.19
CA ARG A 73 10.44 -18.55 15.00
C ARG A 73 11.21 -19.86 15.26
N VAL A 74 12.51 -19.85 15.10
CA VAL A 74 13.39 -20.99 15.36
C VAL A 74 13.95 -20.84 16.79
N PRO A 75 14.04 -21.90 17.60
CA PRO A 75 13.57 -23.28 17.37
C PRO A 75 12.13 -23.54 17.83
N THR A 76 11.41 -22.52 18.32
CA THR A 76 10.13 -22.69 19.03
C THR A 76 8.95 -23.10 18.12
N GLY A 77 9.06 -22.96 16.80
CA GLY A 77 8.01 -23.20 15.83
C GLY A 77 6.85 -22.21 15.89
N GLY A 78 6.92 -21.21 16.76
CA GLY A 78 5.82 -20.24 16.92
C GLY A 78 5.64 -19.36 15.70
N ALA A 79 4.41 -19.27 15.18
CA ALA A 79 4.09 -18.47 14.01
C ALA A 79 4.54 -16.99 14.16
N VAL A 80 5.01 -16.41 13.07
CA VAL A 80 5.39 -15.01 12.97
C VAL A 80 4.96 -14.44 11.61
N GLU A 81 4.51 -13.21 11.64
CA GLU A 81 4.31 -12.37 10.46
C GLU A 81 5.36 -11.26 10.49
N VAL A 82 6.04 -11.05 9.38
CA VAL A 82 7.01 -9.97 9.18
C VAL A 82 6.54 -9.14 8.00
N LEU A 83 6.38 -7.84 8.22
CA LEU A 83 6.03 -6.89 7.18
C LEU A 83 7.20 -5.95 6.94
N LEU A 84 7.77 -6.02 5.76
CA LEU A 84 8.89 -5.17 5.32
C LEU A 84 8.42 -3.73 5.15
N LEU A 85 9.19 -2.76 5.68
CA LEU A 85 8.87 -1.33 5.65
C LEU A 85 9.84 -0.53 4.83
N LYS A 86 11.12 -0.65 5.20
CA LYS A 86 12.19 0.16 4.61
C LYS A 86 13.48 -0.65 4.55
N ASP A 87 14.08 -0.65 3.37
CA ASP A 87 15.42 -1.18 3.18
C ASP A 87 16.44 -0.27 3.89
N GLN A 88 17.30 -0.88 4.72
CA GLN A 88 18.40 -0.20 5.41
C GLN A 88 19.76 -0.49 4.75
N GLY A 89 19.77 -1.27 3.67
CA GLY A 89 20.95 -1.77 2.98
C GLY A 89 21.53 -3.03 3.61
N ASN A 90 22.44 -3.67 2.88
CA ASN A 90 23.16 -4.88 3.32
C ASN A 90 22.24 -6.03 3.78
N GLY A 91 21.05 -6.16 3.20
CA GLY A 91 20.06 -7.20 3.55
C GLY A 91 19.36 -6.97 4.89
N VAL A 92 19.53 -5.78 5.52
CA VAL A 92 18.79 -5.38 6.72
C VAL A 92 17.55 -4.60 6.31
N TRP A 93 16.40 -4.96 6.88
CA TRP A 93 15.15 -4.26 6.68
C TRP A 93 14.56 -3.81 8.02
N GLU A 94 13.98 -2.64 8.02
CA GLU A 94 13.06 -2.24 9.07
C GLU A 94 11.72 -2.91 8.81
N CYS A 95 11.17 -3.56 9.84
CA CYS A 95 10.00 -4.42 9.73
C CYS A 95 9.02 -4.22 10.89
N LEU A 96 7.73 -4.41 10.64
CA LEU A 96 6.78 -4.77 11.70
C LEU A 96 6.76 -6.29 11.87
N THR A 97 6.66 -6.74 13.11
CA THR A 97 6.54 -8.17 13.43
C THR A 97 5.30 -8.43 14.29
N LYS A 98 4.63 -9.55 14.03
CA LYS A 98 3.49 -10.00 14.82
C LYS A 98 3.67 -11.49 15.16
N PRO A 99 3.72 -11.84 16.46
CA PRO A 99 3.64 -11.01 17.67
C PRO A 99 4.95 -10.27 17.98
N GLY A 100 4.91 -8.93 18.07
CA GLY A 100 6.09 -8.09 18.32
C GLY A 100 6.79 -8.41 19.65
N ARG A 101 6.01 -8.67 20.72
CA ARG A 101 6.54 -9.00 22.07
C ARG A 101 7.31 -10.33 22.15
N LYS A 102 7.19 -11.19 21.16
CA LYS A 102 7.86 -12.50 21.10
C LYS A 102 8.96 -12.55 20.04
N THR A 103 9.27 -11.40 19.44
CA THR A 103 10.26 -11.27 18.36
C THR A 103 11.27 -10.21 18.81
N HIS A 104 12.29 -10.66 19.55
CA HIS A 104 13.32 -9.81 20.15
C HIS A 104 14.61 -9.89 19.33
N THR A 105 15.55 -8.99 19.61
CA THR A 105 16.92 -9.09 19.09
C THR A 105 17.52 -10.47 19.40
N GLY A 106 18.11 -11.09 18.40
CA GLY A 106 18.63 -12.47 18.44
C GLY A 106 17.60 -13.55 18.07
N THR A 107 16.32 -13.19 17.84
CA THR A 107 15.32 -14.18 17.38
C THR A 107 15.62 -14.58 15.93
N GLU A 108 15.70 -15.88 15.68
CA GLU A 108 15.83 -16.45 14.35
C GLU A 108 14.45 -16.78 13.78
N LEU A 109 14.28 -16.51 12.50
CA LEU A 109 13.04 -16.66 11.74
C LEU A 109 13.28 -17.51 10.50
N SER A 110 12.27 -18.29 10.10
CA SER A 110 12.30 -19.11 8.88
C SER A 110 10.99 -18.97 8.11
N PHE A 111 11.10 -18.90 6.78
CA PHE A 111 10.00 -18.75 5.83
C PHE A 111 10.20 -19.75 4.68
N GLY A 112 9.10 -20.26 4.11
CA GLY A 112 9.12 -21.13 2.93
C GLY A 112 10.02 -22.35 3.10
N ASP A 113 9.81 -23.14 4.16
CA ASP A 113 10.58 -24.37 4.45
C ASP A 113 12.11 -24.16 4.53
N GLY A 114 12.54 -22.92 4.85
CA GLY A 114 13.94 -22.56 5.00
C GLY A 114 14.56 -21.84 3.79
N ASP A 115 13.80 -21.62 2.73
CA ASP A 115 14.27 -20.88 1.54
C ASP A 115 14.70 -19.44 1.88
N LEU A 116 14.10 -18.87 2.91
CA LEU A 116 14.45 -17.56 3.46
C LEU A 116 14.55 -17.67 4.97
N THR A 117 15.70 -17.28 5.51
CA THR A 117 15.88 -17.15 6.96
C THR A 117 16.18 -15.71 7.33
N ALA A 118 15.98 -15.37 8.60
CA ALA A 118 16.29 -14.03 9.07
C ALA A 118 16.64 -14.01 10.54
N THR A 119 17.40 -12.99 10.94
CA THR A 119 17.75 -12.73 12.34
C THR A 119 17.30 -11.33 12.71
N VAL A 120 16.61 -11.17 13.84
CA VAL A 120 16.31 -9.87 14.40
C VAL A 120 17.57 -9.28 15.00
N VAL A 121 18.11 -8.22 14.40
CA VAL A 121 19.38 -7.60 14.79
C VAL A 121 19.22 -6.36 15.66
N GLY A 122 18.01 -5.84 15.78
CA GLY A 122 17.73 -4.66 16.61
C GLY A 122 16.26 -4.29 16.69
N GLU A 123 15.98 -3.26 17.47
CA GLU A 123 14.65 -2.70 17.67
C GLU A 123 14.71 -1.18 17.64
N ARG A 124 13.71 -0.53 17.05
CA ARG A 124 13.55 0.93 17.02
C ARG A 124 12.65 1.39 18.17
N ASP A 125 12.73 2.66 18.53
CA ASP A 125 11.94 3.28 19.60
C ASP A 125 10.41 3.18 19.38
N ASP A 126 9.98 3.12 18.12
CA ASP A 126 8.57 2.96 17.73
C ASP A 126 8.09 1.49 17.75
N GLY A 127 8.96 0.55 18.14
CA GLY A 127 8.69 -0.88 18.23
C GLY A 127 8.93 -1.65 16.94
N ASN A 128 9.34 -0.98 15.84
CA ASN A 128 9.77 -1.65 14.61
C ASN A 128 11.04 -2.45 14.86
N LYS A 129 11.21 -3.55 14.14
CA LYS A 129 12.38 -4.43 14.25
C LYS A 129 13.34 -4.17 13.08
N LEU A 130 14.63 -4.31 13.35
CA LEU A 130 15.64 -4.43 12.31
C LEU A 130 15.90 -5.93 12.09
N VAL A 131 15.66 -6.38 10.87
CA VAL A 131 15.70 -7.79 10.51
C VAL A 131 16.72 -7.99 9.39
N GLN A 132 17.75 -8.79 9.65
CA GLN A 132 18.74 -9.22 8.67
C GLN A 132 18.21 -10.46 7.98
N PHE A 133 18.01 -10.41 6.67
CA PHE A 133 17.59 -11.54 5.85
C PHE A 133 18.80 -12.28 5.26
N HIS A 134 18.69 -13.61 5.19
CA HIS A 134 19.66 -14.52 4.63
C HIS A 134 18.97 -15.36 3.55
N TYR A 135 19.43 -15.26 2.31
CA TYR A 135 18.83 -15.87 1.13
C TYR A 135 19.89 -16.10 0.06
N GLU A 136 19.58 -16.93 -0.90
CA GLU A 136 20.38 -17.12 -2.12
C GLU A 136 19.70 -16.41 -3.31
N GLY A 137 20.50 -15.81 -4.18
CA GLY A 137 20.02 -15.14 -5.38
C GLY A 137 19.52 -13.71 -5.16
N ILE A 138 18.41 -13.33 -5.81
CA ILE A 138 17.85 -11.99 -5.80
C ILE A 138 16.71 -11.92 -4.79
N PHE A 139 16.81 -11.02 -3.81
CA PHE A 139 15.82 -10.89 -2.73
C PHE A 139 14.40 -10.65 -3.23
N LEU A 140 14.25 -9.85 -4.28
CA LEU A 140 12.94 -9.56 -4.85
C LEU A 140 12.26 -10.83 -5.40
N GLU A 141 12.99 -11.71 -6.04
CA GLU A 141 12.47 -13.00 -6.55
C GLU A 141 12.04 -13.92 -5.40
N VAL A 142 12.80 -13.90 -4.30
CA VAL A 142 12.41 -14.61 -3.06
C VAL A 142 11.13 -14.04 -2.48
N LEU A 143 11.00 -12.72 -2.45
CA LEU A 143 9.78 -12.05 -2.00
C LEU A 143 8.57 -12.35 -2.89
N GLU A 144 8.73 -12.38 -4.21
CA GLU A 144 7.67 -12.73 -5.17
C GLU A 144 7.15 -14.16 -4.95
N ARG A 145 8.02 -15.06 -4.54
CA ARG A 145 7.69 -16.47 -4.26
C ARG A 145 7.03 -16.66 -2.90
N LEU A 146 7.53 -16.03 -1.85
CA LEU A 146 7.14 -16.28 -0.46
C LEU A 146 6.24 -15.21 0.15
N GLY A 147 6.29 -14.01 -0.38
CA GLY A 147 5.59 -12.86 0.15
C GLY A 147 4.14 -12.78 -0.31
N LYS A 148 3.33 -12.12 0.51
CA LYS A 148 1.95 -11.75 0.18
C LYS A 148 1.81 -10.24 0.07
N MET A 149 0.87 -9.78 -0.74
CA MET A 149 0.54 -8.35 -0.83
C MET A 149 0.02 -7.82 0.50
N PRO A 150 0.58 -6.73 1.01
CA PRO A 150 0.12 -6.10 2.25
C PRO A 150 -1.16 -5.30 1.99
N LEU A 151 -2.32 -5.95 2.08
CA LEU A 151 -3.62 -5.30 1.90
C LEU A 151 -3.99 -4.45 3.13
N PRO A 152 -4.83 -3.43 2.96
CA PRO A 152 -5.40 -2.68 4.07
C PRO A 152 -6.15 -3.61 5.05
N PRO A 153 -6.15 -3.31 6.37
CA PRO A 153 -6.68 -4.22 7.38
C PRO A 153 -8.20 -4.46 7.31
N TYR A 154 -8.93 -3.61 6.59
CA TYR A 154 -10.37 -3.79 6.36
C TYR A 154 -10.69 -4.77 5.21
N ILE A 155 -9.68 -5.18 4.41
CA ILE A 155 -9.81 -6.26 3.44
C ILE A 155 -9.44 -7.56 4.15
N LYS A 156 -10.42 -8.45 4.30
CA LYS A 156 -10.28 -9.75 4.99
C LYS A 156 -10.10 -10.89 4.01
N GLU A 157 -10.57 -10.72 2.77
CA GLU A 157 -10.45 -11.71 1.71
C GLU A 157 -9.03 -11.80 1.15
N GLU A 158 -8.59 -13.01 0.83
CA GLU A 158 -7.28 -13.24 0.24
C GLU A 158 -7.27 -12.82 -1.24
N LEU A 159 -6.29 -12.02 -1.62
CA LEU A 159 -6.12 -11.57 -2.99
C LEU A 159 -5.55 -12.74 -3.84
N GLN A 160 -6.31 -13.18 -4.84
CA GLN A 160 -5.90 -14.29 -5.72
C GLN A 160 -4.87 -13.87 -6.76
N ASP A 161 -4.94 -12.62 -7.21
CA ASP A 161 -4.02 -12.04 -8.18
C ASP A 161 -3.39 -10.76 -7.61
N GLY A 162 -2.10 -10.82 -7.25
CA GLY A 162 -1.33 -9.70 -6.70
C GLY A 162 -1.31 -8.47 -7.61
N GLU A 163 -1.38 -8.65 -8.93
CA GLU A 163 -1.40 -7.55 -9.90
C GLU A 163 -2.68 -6.69 -9.81
N ARG A 164 -3.74 -7.23 -9.20
CA ARG A 164 -4.95 -6.44 -8.92
C ARG A 164 -4.71 -5.33 -7.90
N TYR A 165 -3.70 -5.47 -7.04
CA TYR A 165 -3.29 -4.44 -6.08
C TYR A 165 -2.11 -3.61 -6.58
N GLN A 166 -1.91 -3.56 -7.90
CA GLN A 166 -0.96 -2.70 -8.59
C GLN A 166 -1.68 -1.78 -9.56
N THR A 167 -1.17 -0.56 -9.75
CA THR A 167 -1.64 0.28 -10.87
C THR A 167 -1.08 -0.25 -12.18
N VAL A 168 -1.80 -0.06 -13.28
CA VAL A 168 -1.36 -0.51 -14.62
C VAL A 168 -0.08 0.18 -15.11
N TYR A 169 0.28 1.29 -14.47
CA TYR A 169 1.49 2.08 -14.76
C TYR A 169 2.57 1.97 -13.66
N SER A 170 2.44 1.04 -12.71
CA SER A 170 3.44 0.84 -11.65
C SER A 170 4.77 0.35 -12.22
N LYS A 171 5.89 0.96 -11.79
CA LYS A 171 7.24 0.64 -12.31
C LYS A 171 8.28 0.48 -11.22
N ILE A 172 8.27 1.33 -10.20
CA ILE A 172 9.37 1.45 -9.25
C ILE A 172 9.01 0.74 -7.95
N ASN A 173 9.63 -0.41 -7.69
CA ASN A 173 9.44 -1.18 -6.46
C ASN A 173 9.86 -0.39 -5.22
N GLY A 174 9.14 -0.60 -4.09
CA GLY A 174 9.51 -0.01 -2.80
C GLY A 174 8.34 0.45 -1.94
N SER A 175 7.11 0.38 -2.44
CA SER A 175 5.93 0.80 -1.68
C SER A 175 5.40 -0.32 -0.80
N ALA A 176 4.97 0.04 0.42
CA ALA A 176 4.25 -0.87 1.32
C ALA A 176 2.73 -0.87 1.08
N ALA A 177 2.21 0.10 0.33
CA ALA A 177 0.80 0.18 -0.03
C ALA A 177 0.63 0.76 -1.44
N ALA A 178 -0.44 0.36 -2.13
CA ALA A 178 -0.76 0.88 -3.44
C ALA A 178 -1.29 2.32 -3.38
N PRO A 179 -1.02 3.16 -4.40
CA PRO A 179 -1.74 4.41 -4.60
C PRO A 179 -3.16 4.09 -5.07
N THR A 180 -4.05 3.81 -4.12
CA THR A 180 -5.34 3.14 -4.34
C THR A 180 -6.26 3.86 -5.32
N ALA A 181 -6.22 5.20 -5.41
CA ALA A 181 -6.96 5.95 -6.42
C ALA A 181 -6.56 5.58 -7.85
N GLY A 182 -5.30 5.19 -8.07
CA GLY A 182 -4.78 4.76 -9.36
C GLY A 182 -5.19 3.35 -9.79
N LEU A 183 -5.70 2.52 -8.85
CA LEU A 183 -6.11 1.14 -9.14
C LEU A 183 -7.29 1.06 -10.10
N HIS A 184 -8.04 2.14 -10.26
CA HIS A 184 -9.21 2.19 -11.14
C HIS A 184 -8.87 2.46 -12.61
N PHE A 185 -7.65 2.90 -12.93
CA PHE A 185 -7.23 3.07 -14.31
C PHE A 185 -7.04 1.73 -15.02
N THR A 186 -7.49 1.69 -16.27
CA THR A 186 -7.11 0.68 -17.26
C THR A 186 -6.16 1.30 -18.27
N GLN A 187 -5.33 0.50 -18.94
CA GLN A 187 -4.48 1.03 -20.02
C GLN A 187 -5.32 1.64 -21.13
N GLU A 188 -6.45 1.01 -21.46
CA GLU A 188 -7.39 1.51 -22.46
C GLU A 188 -7.92 2.92 -22.13
N LEU A 189 -8.26 3.19 -20.85
CA LEU A 189 -8.72 4.52 -20.44
C LEU A 189 -7.60 5.55 -20.54
N LEU A 190 -6.38 5.21 -20.15
CA LEU A 190 -5.21 6.08 -20.27
C LEU A 190 -4.94 6.41 -21.75
N ASP A 191 -4.95 5.42 -22.63
CA ASP A 191 -4.74 5.60 -24.06
C ASP A 191 -5.80 6.54 -24.66
N LYS A 192 -7.07 6.40 -24.26
CA LYS A 192 -8.16 7.30 -24.70
C LYS A 192 -7.97 8.73 -24.19
N LEU A 193 -7.54 8.90 -22.92
CA LEU A 193 -7.25 10.20 -22.36
C LEU A 193 -6.07 10.88 -23.06
N ALA A 194 -5.01 10.14 -23.33
CA ALA A 194 -3.86 10.62 -24.10
C ALA A 194 -4.26 11.05 -25.52
N ALA A 195 -5.08 10.23 -26.21
CA ALA A 195 -5.61 10.56 -27.53
C ALA A 195 -6.51 11.81 -27.52
N LYS A 196 -7.20 12.08 -26.41
CA LYS A 196 -7.98 13.31 -26.18
C LYS A 196 -7.08 14.55 -25.96
N GLY A 197 -5.79 14.37 -25.69
CA GLY A 197 -4.84 15.45 -25.41
C GLY A 197 -4.64 15.76 -23.92
N VAL A 198 -5.04 14.82 -23.03
CA VAL A 198 -4.69 14.86 -21.62
C VAL A 198 -3.24 14.38 -21.46
N LYS A 199 -2.44 15.11 -20.70
CA LYS A 199 -1.04 14.79 -20.46
C LYS A 199 -0.92 13.87 -19.23
N GLU A 200 0.11 13.04 -19.22
CA GLU A 200 0.48 12.19 -18.11
C GLU A 200 1.83 12.61 -17.53
N ALA A 201 1.90 12.74 -16.23
CA ALA A 201 3.15 12.98 -15.50
C ALA A 201 3.25 11.99 -14.35
N TYR A 202 4.45 11.47 -14.10
CA TYR A 202 4.68 10.46 -13.09
C TYR A 202 5.61 10.96 -12.01
N ILE A 203 5.25 10.67 -10.77
CA ILE A 203 6.11 10.81 -9.59
C ILE A 203 6.32 9.44 -8.99
N THR A 204 7.40 9.26 -8.22
CA THR A 204 7.62 8.08 -7.41
C THR A 204 7.52 8.47 -5.94
N LEU A 205 6.44 8.06 -5.31
CA LEU A 205 6.22 8.26 -3.87
C LEU A 205 5.96 6.91 -3.23
N HIS A 206 6.93 6.39 -2.48
CA HIS A 206 6.75 5.14 -1.74
C HIS A 206 5.83 5.36 -0.55
N VAL A 207 4.65 4.75 -0.62
CA VAL A 207 3.64 4.81 0.43
C VAL A 207 4.06 3.90 1.58
N GLY A 208 4.27 4.48 2.73
CA GLY A 208 4.65 3.76 3.95
C GLY A 208 3.44 3.27 4.75
N LEU A 209 3.73 2.54 5.84
CA LEU A 209 2.71 1.97 6.74
C LEU A 209 1.84 2.98 7.47
N GLY A 210 2.23 4.24 7.52
CA GLY A 210 1.41 5.28 8.13
C GLY A 210 -0.02 5.31 7.60
N THR A 211 -0.20 4.91 6.33
CA THR A 211 -1.50 4.80 5.68
C THR A 211 -2.42 3.74 6.30
N PHE A 212 -1.85 2.69 6.90
CA PHE A 212 -2.63 1.62 7.54
C PHE A 212 -2.85 1.84 9.05
N ARG A 213 -2.16 2.80 9.65
CA ARG A 213 -2.32 3.08 11.08
C ARG A 213 -3.57 3.95 11.31
N PRO A 214 -4.49 3.56 12.22
CA PRO A 214 -5.61 4.40 12.58
C PRO A 214 -5.14 5.75 13.12
N VAL A 215 -5.83 6.83 12.74
CA VAL A 215 -5.59 8.16 13.29
C VAL A 215 -5.94 8.17 14.77
N LYS A 216 -4.96 8.45 15.63
CA LYS A 216 -5.13 8.53 17.08
C LYS A 216 -5.21 9.98 17.59
N ALA A 217 -4.88 10.95 16.75
CA ALA A 217 -4.94 12.36 17.11
C ALA A 217 -6.39 12.83 17.23
N ALA A 218 -6.70 13.57 18.28
CA ALA A 218 -8.02 14.17 18.47
C ALA A 218 -8.27 15.37 17.54
N GLU A 219 -7.19 16.06 17.15
CA GLU A 219 -7.23 17.24 16.28
C GLU A 219 -6.68 16.90 14.88
N THR A 220 -7.41 17.31 13.84
CA THR A 220 -7.06 16.99 12.44
C THR A 220 -5.75 17.63 11.99
N VAL A 221 -5.40 18.80 12.52
CA VAL A 221 -4.18 19.56 12.14
C VAL A 221 -2.88 18.81 12.46
N SER A 222 -2.86 18.03 13.53
CA SER A 222 -1.66 17.26 13.92
C SER A 222 -1.33 16.10 12.97
N TYR A 223 -2.27 15.71 12.10
CA TYR A 223 -2.09 14.60 11.16
C TYR A 223 -1.75 15.07 9.73
N THR A 224 -2.10 16.30 9.36
CA THR A 224 -2.01 16.79 7.97
C THR A 224 -0.67 17.43 7.60
N HIS A 225 0.35 17.37 8.45
CA HIS A 225 1.68 17.87 8.10
C HIS A 225 2.43 16.89 7.19
N LEU A 226 2.07 16.92 5.91
CA LEU A 226 2.97 16.47 4.84
C LEU A 226 4.12 17.47 4.75
N ARG A 227 5.27 17.12 5.29
CA ARG A 227 6.51 17.82 4.96
C ARG A 227 6.98 17.30 3.62
N ALA A 228 6.99 18.15 2.61
CA ALA A 228 7.79 17.92 1.43
C ALA A 228 9.25 17.86 1.89
N HIS A 229 9.90 16.71 1.74
CA HIS A 229 11.35 16.66 1.79
C HIS A 229 11.81 17.12 0.42
N GLU A 230 12.39 18.32 0.37
CA GLU A 230 13.16 18.74 -0.78
C GLU A 230 14.36 17.78 -0.89
N THR A 231 14.43 17.08 -2.01
CA THR A 231 15.60 16.30 -2.43
C THR A 231 16.55 17.20 -3.19
#